data_b66aa0f36aeb18a36e596f5f7671ad37
#
_entry.id   b66aa0f36aeb18a36e596f5f7671ad37
#
_cell.length_a   1.000
_cell.length_b   1.000
_cell.length_c   1.000
_cell.angle_alpha   90.00
_cell.angle_beta   90.00
_cell.angle_gamma   90.00
#
_symmetry.space_group_name_H-M   'P 1'
#
loop_
_entity.id
_entity.type
_entity.pdbx_description
1 polymer ?
#
loop_
_entity_poly.entity_id
_entity_poly.type
_entity_poly.pdbx_seq_one_letter_code
_entity_poly.pdbx_strand_id
1 'polypeptide(L)'
;HHPKYPFTINNGEIGCFLSHREAWKAIVNEKLEAGFIIEDDCEIDIKKFEKSLKIALKLVKKLGYIQFQTREIPNNANEINNIDGVQILQPKTIPLRTSAQLISYDAALLLLEKSKNIDRPVDGFLQLFWLTGQNVSCIHPSGLSDITQISGGSTLSIKQSTKASITRSLIRF
;
A
#
# COMPACT_ATOMS: atom_id res chain seq x y z
N HIS A 1 12.26 18.32 -4.75
CA HIS A 1 13.48 17.65 -4.26
C HIS A 1 13.17 16.20 -3.96
N HIS A 2 13.89 15.25 -4.60
CA HIS A 2 13.74 13.80 -4.35
C HIS A 2 14.61 13.44 -3.14
N PRO A 3 14.04 13.11 -1.96
CA PRO A 3 14.83 12.80 -0.78
C PRO A 3 15.58 11.49 -0.99
N LYS A 4 16.89 11.49 -0.75
CA LYS A 4 17.70 10.26 -0.81
C LYS A 4 17.22 9.28 0.27
N TYR A 5 16.99 8.02 -0.11
CA TYR A 5 16.67 6.98 0.86
C TYR A 5 17.92 6.66 1.69
N PRO A 6 17.86 6.75 3.02
CA PRO A 6 19.05 6.69 3.86
C PRO A 6 19.54 5.27 4.17
N PHE A 7 18.80 4.23 3.71
CA PHE A 7 19.09 2.84 4.02
C PHE A 7 19.46 2.05 2.76
N THR A 8 20.16 0.93 2.96
CA THR A 8 20.37 -0.04 1.89
C THR A 8 19.09 -0.82 1.67
N ILE A 9 18.63 -0.89 0.43
CA ILE A 9 17.52 -1.74 0.01
C ILE A 9 18.05 -3.16 -0.23
N ASN A 10 17.36 -4.16 0.28
CA ASN A 10 17.74 -5.57 0.10
C ASN A 10 17.01 -6.22 -1.08
N ASN A 11 17.48 -7.41 -1.50
CA ASN A 11 16.92 -8.11 -2.66
C ASN A 11 15.43 -8.47 -2.49
N GLY A 12 14.99 -8.78 -1.27
CA GLY A 12 13.58 -9.05 -0.99
C GLY A 12 12.71 -7.80 -1.16
N GLU A 13 13.17 -6.64 -0.67
CA GLU A 13 12.48 -5.36 -0.86
C GLU A 13 12.42 -4.96 -2.34
N ILE A 14 13.47 -5.23 -3.11
CA ILE A 14 13.49 -5.05 -4.57
C ILE A 14 12.49 -6.00 -5.23
N GLY A 15 12.51 -7.29 -4.86
CA GLY A 15 11.59 -8.29 -5.40
C GLY A 15 10.13 -7.94 -5.13
N CYS A 16 9.79 -7.52 -3.90
CA CYS A 16 8.46 -7.04 -3.56
C CYS A 16 8.05 -5.85 -4.44
N PHE A 17 8.94 -4.86 -4.60
CA PHE A 17 8.65 -3.72 -5.48
C PHE A 17 8.39 -4.15 -6.93
N LEU A 18 9.23 -5.04 -7.46
CA LEU A 18 9.06 -5.55 -8.82
C LEU A 18 7.75 -6.32 -8.99
N SER A 19 7.33 -7.12 -8.01
CA SER A 19 6.03 -7.81 -8.02
C SER A 19 4.85 -6.82 -8.09
N HIS A 20 4.90 -5.74 -7.32
CA HIS A 20 3.90 -4.67 -7.43
C HIS A 20 3.90 -4.02 -8.81
N ARG A 21 5.08 -3.76 -9.39
CA ARG A 21 5.17 -3.21 -10.73
C ARG A 21 4.59 -4.15 -11.80
N GLU A 22 4.81 -5.46 -11.68
CA GLU A 22 4.20 -6.45 -12.60
C GLU A 22 2.66 -6.45 -12.48
N ALA A 23 2.12 -6.36 -11.26
CA ALA A 23 0.68 -6.22 -11.06
C ALA A 23 0.13 -4.91 -11.67
N TRP A 24 0.83 -3.78 -11.52
CA TRP A 24 0.45 -2.52 -12.16
C TRP A 24 0.54 -2.61 -13.69
N LYS A 25 1.55 -3.30 -14.24
CA LYS A 25 1.64 -3.56 -15.68
C LYS A 25 0.49 -4.41 -16.19
N ALA A 26 0.07 -5.42 -15.44
CA ALA A 26 -1.09 -6.24 -15.80
C ALA A 26 -2.36 -5.38 -15.91
N ILE A 27 -2.63 -4.50 -14.92
CA ILE A 27 -3.76 -3.57 -14.96
C ILE A 27 -3.73 -2.74 -16.25
N VAL A 28 -2.56 -2.19 -16.60
CA VAL A 28 -2.41 -1.31 -17.78
C VAL A 28 -2.51 -2.10 -19.08
N ASN A 29 -1.82 -3.23 -19.20
CA ASN A 29 -1.78 -4.03 -20.44
C ASN A 29 -3.15 -4.64 -20.77
N GLU A 30 -3.88 -5.08 -19.76
CA GLU A 30 -5.21 -5.67 -19.90
C GLU A 30 -6.32 -4.61 -19.94
N LYS A 31 -5.97 -3.32 -19.80
CA LYS A 31 -6.90 -2.18 -19.81
C LYS A 31 -8.01 -2.32 -18.77
N LEU A 32 -7.68 -2.85 -17.60
CA LEU A 32 -8.63 -2.99 -16.51
C LEU A 32 -8.97 -1.61 -15.93
N GLU A 33 -10.24 -1.35 -15.62
CA GLU A 33 -10.62 -0.10 -14.94
C GLU A 33 -9.94 0.03 -13.58
N ALA A 34 -9.79 -1.10 -12.88
CA ALA A 34 -9.03 -1.23 -11.62
C ALA A 34 -8.57 -2.67 -11.41
N GLY A 35 -7.49 -2.86 -10.62
CA GLY A 35 -7.02 -4.16 -10.15
C GLY A 35 -6.92 -4.22 -8.64
N PHE A 36 -7.34 -5.34 -8.05
CA PHE A 36 -7.12 -5.63 -6.64
C PHE A 36 -5.86 -6.48 -6.50
N ILE A 37 -4.90 -5.99 -5.72
CA ILE A 37 -3.62 -6.66 -5.45
C ILE A 37 -3.63 -7.05 -3.97
N ILE A 38 -3.27 -8.28 -3.65
CA ILE A 38 -3.18 -8.80 -2.29
C ILE A 38 -1.92 -9.65 -2.14
N GLU A 39 -1.22 -9.49 -1.02
CA GLU A 39 -0.08 -10.34 -0.61
C GLU A 39 -0.60 -11.59 0.11
N ASP A 40 0.22 -12.64 0.17
CA ASP A 40 -0.16 -13.96 0.69
C ASP A 40 -0.17 -14.06 2.22
N ASP A 41 0.22 -13.00 2.92
CA ASP A 41 0.25 -12.90 4.39
C ASP A 41 -1.00 -12.23 5.00
N CYS A 42 -2.12 -12.23 4.26
CA CYS A 42 -3.40 -11.67 4.67
C CYS A 42 -4.44 -12.74 4.97
N GLU A 43 -5.18 -12.57 6.08
CA GLU A 43 -6.41 -13.28 6.37
C GLU A 43 -7.63 -12.41 6.02
N ILE A 44 -8.71 -13.04 5.52
CA ILE A 44 -9.88 -12.33 5.00
C ILE A 44 -11.12 -12.65 5.84
N ASP A 45 -11.72 -11.63 6.50
CA ASP A 45 -13.11 -11.68 6.96
C ASP A 45 -14.02 -11.36 5.75
N ILE A 46 -14.56 -12.41 5.13
CA ILE A 46 -15.29 -12.33 3.86
C ILE A 46 -16.41 -11.28 3.91
N LYS A 47 -17.21 -11.25 4.98
CA LYS A 47 -18.37 -10.36 5.08
C LYS A 47 -17.94 -8.88 5.12
N LYS A 48 -16.94 -8.56 5.93
CA LYS A 48 -16.40 -7.19 6.02
C LYS A 48 -15.69 -6.80 4.73
N PHE A 49 -14.89 -7.71 4.17
CA PHE A 49 -14.15 -7.49 2.94
C PHE A 49 -15.06 -7.21 1.76
N GLU A 50 -16.09 -8.04 1.52
CA GLU A 50 -17.05 -7.81 0.43
C GLU A 50 -17.72 -6.43 0.50
N LYS A 51 -18.09 -6.00 1.72
CA LYS A 51 -18.70 -4.69 1.93
C LYS A 51 -17.72 -3.58 1.56
N SER A 52 -16.50 -3.66 2.08
CA SER A 52 -15.45 -2.68 1.83
C SER A 52 -15.02 -2.65 0.36
N LEU A 53 -14.89 -3.82 -0.28
CA LEU A 53 -14.55 -3.92 -1.70
C LEU A 53 -15.63 -3.28 -2.59
N LYS A 54 -16.92 -3.53 -2.32
CA LYS A 54 -18.03 -2.90 -3.06
C LYS A 54 -17.98 -1.37 -2.99
N ILE A 55 -17.62 -0.82 -1.84
CA ILE A 55 -17.47 0.63 -1.65
C ILE A 55 -16.22 1.15 -2.36
N ALA A 56 -15.09 0.46 -2.21
CA ALA A 56 -13.84 0.83 -2.86
C ALA A 56 -13.96 0.86 -4.39
N LEU A 57 -14.62 -0.13 -4.98
CA LEU A 57 -14.87 -0.19 -6.44
C LEU A 57 -15.63 1.02 -6.97
N LYS A 58 -16.56 1.58 -6.20
CA LYS A 58 -17.29 2.80 -6.60
C LYS A 58 -16.42 4.07 -6.55
N LEU A 59 -15.35 4.05 -5.75
CA LEU A 59 -14.54 5.23 -5.46
C LEU A 59 -13.16 5.19 -6.11
N VAL A 60 -12.67 4.02 -6.51
CA VAL A 60 -11.28 3.85 -6.99
C VAL A 60 -10.96 4.70 -8.21
N LYS A 61 -11.90 4.88 -9.13
CA LYS A 61 -11.71 5.74 -10.31
C LYS A 61 -11.41 7.21 -9.91
N LYS A 62 -12.04 7.68 -8.83
CA LYS A 62 -11.84 9.05 -8.31
C LYS A 62 -10.59 9.15 -7.44
N LEU A 63 -10.32 8.15 -6.61
CA LEU A 63 -9.26 8.18 -5.60
C LEU A 63 -7.92 7.66 -6.13
N GLY A 64 -7.94 6.88 -7.20
CA GLY A 64 -6.76 6.26 -7.83
C GLY A 64 -6.25 5.04 -7.07
N TYR A 65 -5.96 5.19 -5.78
CA TYR A 65 -5.37 4.16 -4.95
C TYR A 65 -6.07 4.08 -3.59
N ILE A 66 -6.59 2.89 -3.25
CA ILE A 66 -7.25 2.60 -1.98
C ILE A 66 -6.54 1.43 -1.32
N GLN A 67 -5.89 1.70 -0.17
CA GLN A 67 -5.21 0.70 0.63
C GLN A 67 -6.17 0.05 1.62
N PHE A 68 -6.23 -1.28 1.60
CA PHE A 68 -7.00 -2.08 2.55
C PHE A 68 -6.11 -2.37 3.75
N GLN A 69 -6.22 -1.54 4.77
CA GLN A 69 -5.36 -1.63 5.94
C GLN A 69 -5.62 -2.88 6.76
N THR A 70 -4.53 -3.58 7.09
CA THR A 70 -4.50 -4.73 8.00
C THR A 70 -4.19 -4.32 9.45
N ARG A 71 -3.88 -3.05 9.68
CA ARG A 71 -3.52 -2.45 10.97
C ARG A 71 -4.31 -1.17 11.21
N GLU A 72 -4.19 -0.63 12.41
CA GLU A 72 -4.79 0.66 12.76
C GLU A 72 -4.28 1.78 11.86
N ILE A 73 -5.20 2.65 11.46
CA ILE A 73 -4.88 3.85 10.69
C ILE A 73 -4.52 4.97 11.67
N PRO A 74 -3.50 5.79 11.38
CA PRO A 74 -3.13 6.90 12.26
C PRO A 74 -4.31 7.82 12.58
N ASN A 75 -4.45 8.22 13.85
CA ASN A 75 -5.54 9.06 14.34
C ASN A 75 -5.63 10.46 13.68
N ASN A 76 -4.59 10.86 12.93
CA ASN A 76 -4.55 12.15 12.20
C ASN A 76 -5.02 12.04 10.75
N ALA A 77 -5.66 10.93 10.37
CA ALA A 77 -6.24 10.77 9.05
C ALA A 77 -7.56 11.56 8.94
N ASN A 78 -7.74 12.25 7.82
CA ASN A 78 -9.00 12.94 7.52
C ASN A 78 -10.01 11.93 6.95
N GLU A 79 -11.20 11.86 7.53
CA GLU A 79 -12.31 11.12 6.91
C GLU A 79 -12.81 11.89 5.70
N ILE A 80 -12.74 11.25 4.51
CA ILE A 80 -13.23 11.83 3.26
C ILE A 80 -14.56 11.24 2.82
N ASN A 81 -14.93 10.10 3.36
CA ASN A 81 -16.22 9.47 3.14
C ASN A 81 -16.55 8.45 4.25
N ASN A 82 -17.84 8.21 4.47
CA ASN A 82 -18.35 7.16 5.37
C ASN A 82 -19.64 6.58 4.78
N ILE A 83 -19.60 5.32 4.41
CA ILE A 83 -20.74 4.63 3.80
C ILE A 83 -21.05 3.38 4.61
N ASP A 84 -22.18 3.37 5.28
CA ASP A 84 -22.65 2.23 6.08
C ASP A 84 -21.62 1.76 7.13
N GLY A 85 -20.89 2.69 7.74
CA GLY A 85 -19.87 2.39 8.75
C GLY A 85 -18.52 1.94 8.17
N VAL A 86 -18.34 2.01 6.84
CA VAL A 86 -17.03 1.85 6.19
C VAL A 86 -16.51 3.25 5.87
N GLN A 87 -15.39 3.59 6.50
CA GLN A 87 -14.72 4.88 6.36
C GLN A 87 -13.68 4.83 5.24
N ILE A 88 -13.62 5.89 4.46
CA ILE A 88 -12.49 6.17 3.57
C ILE A 88 -11.71 7.32 4.18
N LEU A 89 -10.47 7.06 4.50
CA LEU A 89 -9.60 7.95 5.22
C LEU A 89 -8.44 8.41 4.33
N GLN A 90 -8.08 9.68 4.44
CA GLN A 90 -6.90 10.25 3.80
C GLN A 90 -5.85 10.50 4.90
N PRO A 91 -4.88 9.61 5.10
CA PRO A 91 -3.85 9.81 6.11
C PRO A 91 -2.88 10.90 5.69
N LYS A 92 -2.40 11.72 6.64
CA LYS A 92 -1.32 12.70 6.39
C LYS A 92 0.00 12.01 6.10
N THR A 93 0.25 10.86 6.74
CA THR A 93 1.36 9.98 6.44
C THR A 93 0.80 8.65 5.99
N ILE A 94 1.10 8.24 4.76
CA ILE A 94 0.63 6.97 4.21
C ILE A 94 1.18 5.83 5.07
N PRO A 95 0.32 4.95 5.61
CA PRO A 95 0.77 3.82 6.40
C PRO A 95 1.67 2.90 5.58
N LEU A 96 2.68 2.37 6.23
CA LEU A 96 3.52 1.34 5.62
C LEU A 96 2.73 0.04 5.45
N ARG A 97 3.26 -0.86 4.64
CA ARG A 97 2.70 -2.11 4.16
C ARG A 97 1.71 -1.95 3.02
N THR A 98 1.94 -2.75 2.04
CA THR A 98 1.17 -2.81 0.80
C THR A 98 0.42 -4.14 0.68
N SER A 99 0.04 -4.72 1.83
CA SER A 99 -0.53 -6.07 1.90
C SER A 99 -1.79 -6.25 1.04
N ALA A 100 -2.63 -5.21 0.91
CA ALA A 100 -3.75 -5.26 -0.03
C ALA A 100 -4.18 -3.86 -0.49
N GLN A 101 -4.50 -3.75 -1.77
CA GLN A 101 -4.84 -2.48 -2.41
C GLN A 101 -5.71 -2.63 -3.65
N LEU A 102 -6.60 -1.68 -3.86
CA LEU A 102 -7.35 -1.51 -5.10
C LEU A 102 -6.79 -0.29 -5.84
N ILE A 103 -6.37 -0.47 -7.09
CA ILE A 103 -5.67 0.54 -7.89
C ILE A 103 -6.38 0.73 -9.22
N SER A 104 -6.66 2.00 -9.58
CA SER A 104 -7.22 2.34 -10.89
C SER A 104 -6.18 2.23 -12.01
N TYR A 105 -6.66 2.14 -13.25
CA TYR A 105 -5.80 2.18 -14.44
C TYR A 105 -4.86 3.39 -14.45
N ASP A 106 -5.40 4.58 -14.23
CA ASP A 106 -4.61 5.83 -14.28
C ASP A 106 -3.54 5.88 -13.18
N ALA A 107 -3.88 5.42 -11.97
CA ALA A 107 -2.92 5.33 -10.88
C ALA A 107 -1.82 4.29 -11.17
N ALA A 108 -2.17 3.13 -11.72
CA ALA A 108 -1.21 2.12 -12.12
C ALA A 108 -0.22 2.65 -13.17
N LEU A 109 -0.72 3.35 -14.20
CA LEU A 109 0.08 3.97 -15.24
C LEU A 109 1.04 5.02 -14.65
N LEU A 110 0.53 5.89 -13.79
CA LEU A 110 1.31 6.92 -13.11
C LEU A 110 2.41 6.32 -12.22
N LEU A 111 2.08 5.30 -11.42
CA LEU A 111 3.05 4.65 -10.53
C LEU A 111 4.15 3.93 -11.33
N LEU A 112 3.82 3.30 -12.47
CA LEU A 112 4.80 2.70 -13.37
C LEU A 112 5.78 3.73 -13.91
N GLU A 113 5.28 4.89 -14.32
CA GLU A 113 6.12 6.00 -14.82
C GLU A 113 7.06 6.51 -13.73
N LYS A 114 6.54 6.77 -12.54
CA LYS A 114 7.29 7.36 -11.42
C LYS A 114 8.27 6.39 -10.74
N SER A 115 8.09 5.08 -10.92
CA SER A 115 8.91 4.04 -10.30
C SER A 115 9.93 3.40 -11.25
N LYS A 116 10.38 4.10 -12.31
CA LYS A 116 11.42 3.60 -13.24
C LYS A 116 12.73 3.27 -12.53
N ASN A 117 13.07 4.06 -11.52
CA ASN A 117 14.23 3.85 -10.66
C ASN A 117 13.75 3.41 -9.27
N ILE A 118 14.22 2.26 -8.80
CA ILE A 118 13.89 1.71 -7.48
C ILE A 118 15.05 2.05 -6.54
N ASP A 119 14.82 2.95 -5.59
CA ASP A 119 15.80 3.37 -4.59
C ASP A 119 15.37 3.08 -3.15
N ARG A 120 14.14 2.60 -2.97
CA ARG A 120 13.51 2.33 -1.66
C ARG A 120 12.44 1.24 -1.76
N PRO A 121 11.96 0.66 -0.64
CA PRO A 121 10.82 -0.25 -0.63
C PRO A 121 9.55 0.41 -1.21
N VAL A 122 8.63 -0.40 -1.74
CA VAL A 122 7.41 0.09 -2.40
C VAL A 122 6.51 0.92 -1.48
N ASP A 123 6.39 0.55 -0.21
CA ASP A 123 5.64 1.30 0.79
C ASP A 123 6.26 2.67 1.08
N GLY A 124 7.59 2.75 1.17
CA GLY A 124 8.32 4.00 1.28
C GLY A 124 8.24 4.87 0.02
N PHE A 125 8.15 4.26 -1.16
CA PHE A 125 7.91 4.98 -2.41
C PHE A 125 6.52 5.61 -2.44
N LEU A 126 5.49 4.88 -2.03
CA LEU A 126 4.12 5.40 -1.96
C LEU A 126 3.98 6.56 -0.97
N GLN A 127 4.78 6.62 0.09
CA GLN A 127 4.80 7.75 1.02
C GLN A 127 5.21 9.07 0.36
N LEU A 128 5.90 9.01 -0.78
CA LEU A 128 6.32 10.19 -1.53
C LEU A 128 5.20 10.72 -2.45
N PHE A 129 3.96 10.79 -1.96
CA PHE A 129 2.79 11.21 -2.76
C PHE A 129 2.98 12.58 -3.44
N TRP A 130 3.76 13.49 -2.85
CA TRP A 130 4.10 14.79 -3.45
C TRP A 130 5.04 14.68 -4.66
N LEU A 131 5.75 13.56 -4.82
CA LEU A 131 6.61 13.27 -5.99
C LEU A 131 5.92 12.37 -6.99
N THR A 132 5.19 11.38 -6.51
CA THR A 132 4.45 10.46 -7.37
C THR A 132 3.23 11.12 -8.00
N GLY A 133 2.61 12.08 -7.31
CA GLY A 133 1.33 12.68 -7.68
C GLY A 133 0.12 11.80 -7.30
N GLN A 134 0.37 10.62 -6.70
CA GLN A 134 -0.68 9.69 -6.29
C GLN A 134 -0.87 9.71 -4.79
N ASN A 135 -2.01 10.23 -4.34
CA ASN A 135 -2.45 10.07 -2.96
C ASN A 135 -2.93 8.63 -2.72
N VAL A 136 -2.69 8.13 -1.49
CA VAL A 136 -3.19 6.84 -1.04
C VAL A 136 -4.29 7.07 -0.01
N SER A 137 -5.50 6.62 -0.33
CA SER A 137 -6.60 6.57 0.62
C SER A 137 -6.61 5.23 1.33
N CYS A 138 -7.08 5.17 2.57
CA CYS A 138 -7.24 3.94 3.34
C CYS A 138 -8.71 3.63 3.55
N ILE A 139 -9.09 2.35 3.48
CA ILE A 139 -10.44 1.89 3.81
C ILE A 139 -10.45 1.19 5.16
N HIS A 140 -11.44 1.50 6.03
CA HIS A 140 -11.58 0.90 7.35
C HIS A 140 -13.06 0.74 7.76
N PRO A 141 -13.47 -0.43 8.32
CA PRO A 141 -12.69 -1.67 8.37
C PRO A 141 -12.43 -2.22 6.97
N SER A 142 -11.25 -2.80 6.74
CA SER A 142 -10.91 -3.39 5.44
C SER A 142 -11.47 -4.81 5.26
N GLY A 143 -11.68 -5.51 6.37
CA GLY A 143 -11.96 -6.94 6.40
C GLY A 143 -10.70 -7.80 6.21
N LEU A 144 -9.53 -7.20 6.29
CA LEU A 144 -8.24 -7.89 6.20
C LEU A 144 -7.46 -7.76 7.50
N SER A 145 -6.73 -8.81 7.85
CA SER A 145 -5.80 -8.86 8.98
C SER A 145 -4.45 -9.45 8.56
N ASP A 146 -3.40 -9.02 9.27
CA ASP A 146 -2.02 -9.42 9.02
C ASP A 146 -1.71 -10.72 9.80
N ILE A 147 -1.34 -11.77 9.08
CA ILE A 147 -0.96 -13.07 9.68
C ILE A 147 0.55 -13.35 9.58
N THR A 148 1.37 -12.37 9.25
CA THR A 148 2.83 -12.52 9.09
C THR A 148 3.49 -13.21 10.28
N GLN A 149 3.02 -12.97 11.51
CA GLN A 149 3.56 -13.61 12.72
C GLN A 149 3.22 -15.10 12.81
N ILE A 150 2.10 -15.54 12.24
CA ILE A 150 1.60 -16.92 12.27
C ILE A 150 2.22 -17.71 11.11
N SER A 151 2.44 -17.08 9.96
CA SER A 151 2.97 -17.70 8.74
C SER A 151 4.50 -17.87 8.72
N GLY A 152 5.20 -17.66 9.85
CA GLY A 152 6.66 -17.86 9.94
C GLY A 152 7.51 -16.61 9.70
N GLY A 153 6.90 -15.44 9.63
CA GLY A 153 7.57 -14.16 9.46
C GLY A 153 7.70 -13.75 7.99
N SER A 154 7.93 -12.45 7.75
CA SER A 154 8.15 -11.92 6.40
C SER A 154 9.45 -12.47 5.81
N THR A 155 9.40 -12.99 4.60
CA THR A 155 10.58 -13.40 3.82
C THR A 155 11.55 -12.23 3.57
N LEU A 156 11.09 -10.98 3.81
CA LEU A 156 11.86 -9.75 3.69
C LEU A 156 12.74 -9.47 4.92
N SER A 157 12.50 -10.14 6.05
CA SER A 157 13.24 -9.94 7.30
C SER A 157 14.47 -10.85 7.38
N ILE A 158 15.57 -10.46 6.74
CA ILE A 158 16.89 -10.82 7.27
C ILE A 158 16.97 -10.14 8.65
N LYS A 159 17.30 -10.91 9.69
CA LYS A 159 17.47 -10.42 11.08
C LYS A 159 18.34 -9.15 11.09
N GLN A 160 17.71 -7.99 11.04
CA GLN A 160 18.41 -6.73 11.26
C GLN A 160 18.53 -6.51 12.75
N SER A 161 19.68 -5.99 13.19
CA SER A 161 19.86 -5.68 14.60
C SER A 161 18.75 -4.72 15.07
N THR A 162 18.28 -4.88 16.30
CA THR A 162 17.20 -4.09 16.91
C THR A 162 17.42 -2.58 16.76
N LYS A 163 18.67 -2.12 16.77
CA LYS A 163 19.06 -0.72 16.53
C LYS A 163 18.69 -0.22 15.13
N ALA A 164 18.92 -1.02 14.08
CA ALA A 164 18.59 -0.62 12.70
C ALA A 164 17.07 -0.54 12.45
N SER A 165 16.28 -1.38 13.13
CA SER A 165 14.81 -1.35 13.05
C SER A 165 14.24 -0.08 13.66
N ILE A 166 14.72 0.34 14.86
CA ILE A 166 14.27 1.56 15.53
C ILE A 166 14.65 2.80 14.71
N THR A 167 15.86 2.85 14.15
CA THR A 167 16.32 3.97 13.32
C THR A 167 15.48 4.09 12.04
N ARG A 168 15.10 2.98 11.39
CA ARG A 168 14.21 2.99 10.22
C ARG A 168 12.83 3.56 10.54
N SER A 169 12.26 3.23 11.70
CA SER A 169 10.96 3.76 12.14
C SER A 169 11.00 5.25 12.43
N LEU A 170 12.13 5.79 12.93
CA LEU A 170 12.30 7.21 13.28
C LEU A 170 12.62 8.12 12.09
N ILE A 171 13.21 7.59 11.01
CA ILE A 171 13.65 8.39 9.85
C ILE A 171 12.65 8.36 8.67
N ARG A 172 11.59 7.56 8.76
CA ARG A 172 10.53 7.46 7.73
C ARG A 172 9.49 8.60 7.79
N PHE A 173 9.88 9.79 8.27
CA PHE A 173 9.05 11.00 8.29
C PHE A 173 9.36 11.94 7.14
#